data_655eab6e9c8546052a6876ae904db07b
#
_entry.id   655eab6e9c8546052a6876ae904db07b
#
_cell.length_a   1.000
_cell.length_b   1.000
_cell.length_c   1.000
_cell.angle_alpha   90.00
_cell.angle_beta   90.00
_cell.angle_gamma   90.00
#
_symmetry.space_group_name_H-M   'P 1'
#
loop_
_entity.id
_entity.type
_entity.pdbx_description
1 polymer ?
#
loop_
_entity_poly.entity_id
_entity_poly.type
_entity_poly.pdbx_seq_one_letter_code
_entity_poly.pdbx_strand_id
1 'polypeptide(L)'
;TGVFRDARERVVTQYPDVADKVKILTLTDEIPNDPVIFRAGMPEDMMDDIVNALLKFVATPDGQEALYQIYSVRGLTPTKDSDYDVLREMLRQIGVDLEESVKETDKKSKK
;
A
#
# COMPACT_ATOMS: atom_id res chain seq x y z
N THR A 1 18.70 1.00 7.67
CA THR A 1 17.92 0.65 6.48
C THR A 1 16.42 0.78 6.78
N GLY A 2 15.67 1.44 5.88
CA GLY A 2 14.22 1.52 5.92
C GLY A 2 13.60 0.24 5.37
N VAL A 3 12.66 -0.35 6.11
CA VAL A 3 11.97 -1.59 5.74
C VAL A 3 10.52 -1.53 6.26
N PHE A 4 9.69 -2.49 5.86
CA PHE A 4 8.37 -2.67 6.48
C PHE A 4 8.49 -2.85 7.99
N ARG A 5 7.41 -2.58 8.72
CA ARG A 5 7.35 -2.52 10.18
C ARG A 5 8.12 -3.65 10.88
N ASP A 6 8.01 -4.86 10.41
CA ASP A 6 8.85 -5.98 10.89
C ASP A 6 9.27 -6.91 9.75
N ALA A 7 10.30 -6.48 9.01
CA ALA A 7 10.88 -7.30 7.94
C ALA A 7 11.57 -8.58 8.44
N ARG A 8 11.79 -8.73 9.76
CA ARG A 8 12.34 -9.95 10.37
C ARG A 8 11.44 -11.15 10.14
N GLU A 9 10.12 -10.93 10.11
CA GLU A 9 9.12 -11.98 9.84
C GLU A 9 9.34 -12.68 8.50
N ARG A 10 9.88 -11.99 7.51
CA ARG A 10 10.14 -12.55 6.17
C ARG A 10 11.33 -13.51 6.13
N VAL A 11 12.22 -13.40 7.06
CA VAL A 11 13.47 -14.18 7.09
C VAL A 11 13.55 -15.14 8.27
N VAL A 12 12.56 -15.15 9.16
CA VAL A 12 12.54 -15.99 10.35
C VAL A 12 12.68 -17.49 10.05
N THR A 13 12.17 -17.93 8.89
CA THR A 13 12.32 -19.34 8.46
C THR A 13 13.77 -19.70 8.17
N GLN A 14 14.57 -18.78 7.65
CA GLN A 14 16.00 -18.97 7.36
C GLN A 14 16.88 -18.64 8.56
N TYR A 15 16.45 -17.67 9.37
CA TYR A 15 17.19 -17.18 10.55
C TYR A 15 16.24 -17.12 11.74
N PRO A 16 16.00 -18.27 12.43
CA PRO A 16 15.05 -18.34 13.54
C PRO A 16 15.37 -17.40 14.71
N ASP A 17 16.63 -17.03 14.87
CA ASP A 17 17.16 -16.16 15.93
C ASP A 17 17.24 -14.67 15.51
N VAL A 18 16.66 -14.30 14.37
CA VAL A 18 16.72 -12.92 13.84
C VAL A 18 16.12 -11.89 14.80
N ALA A 19 15.09 -12.25 15.55
CA ALA A 19 14.46 -11.35 16.51
C ALA A 19 15.39 -10.97 17.68
N ASP A 20 16.29 -11.88 18.06
CA ASP A 20 17.27 -11.66 19.12
C ASP A 20 18.48 -10.85 18.63
N LYS A 21 18.86 -11.03 17.36
CA LYS A 21 20.05 -10.42 16.75
C LYS A 21 19.79 -9.05 16.13
N VAL A 22 18.57 -8.80 15.66
CA VAL A 22 18.19 -7.56 14.97
C VAL A 22 17.13 -6.81 15.75
N LYS A 23 17.45 -5.59 16.17
CA LYS A 23 16.52 -4.72 16.90
C LYS A 23 15.93 -3.66 15.97
N ILE A 24 14.64 -3.40 16.16
CA ILE A 24 13.99 -2.22 15.59
C ILE A 24 14.45 -1.01 16.40
N LEU A 25 15.09 -0.04 15.77
CA LEU A 25 15.60 1.17 16.43
C LEU A 25 14.54 2.25 16.51
N THR A 26 13.75 2.41 15.44
CA THR A 26 12.68 3.39 15.35
C THR A 26 11.68 2.99 14.28
N LEU A 27 10.49 3.53 14.37
CA LEU A 27 9.45 3.44 13.34
C LEU A 27 9.18 4.84 12.80
N THR A 28 8.82 4.92 11.53
CA THR A 28 8.25 6.14 10.92
C THR A 28 6.78 6.27 11.28
N ASP A 29 6.16 7.37 10.90
CA ASP A 29 4.71 7.46 10.84
C ASP A 29 4.15 6.38 9.90
N GLU A 30 2.89 6.00 10.11
CA GLU A 30 2.24 5.00 9.28
C GLU A 30 2.07 5.52 7.84
N ILE A 31 2.53 4.72 6.88
CA ILE A 31 2.36 5.00 5.46
C ILE A 31 1.25 4.07 4.96
N PRO A 32 0.14 4.62 4.43
CA PRO A 32 -0.91 3.79 3.84
C PRO A 32 -0.36 2.90 2.72
N ASN A 33 -0.92 1.70 2.60
CA ASN A 33 -0.63 0.83 1.46
C ASN A 33 -1.20 1.41 0.16
N ASP A 34 -0.80 0.82 -0.97
CA ASP A 34 -1.27 1.22 -2.29
C ASP A 34 -2.81 1.12 -2.37
N PRO A 35 -3.50 2.19 -2.80
CA PRO A 35 -4.96 2.19 -2.90
C PRO A 35 -5.43 1.49 -4.17
N VAL A 36 -6.65 0.97 -4.13
CA VAL A 36 -7.43 0.69 -5.34
C VAL A 36 -8.06 2.00 -5.79
N ILE A 37 -7.70 2.46 -6.99
CA ILE A 37 -8.19 3.72 -7.56
C ILE A 37 -9.06 3.49 -8.77
N PHE A 38 -10.05 4.36 -8.97
CA PHE A 38 -10.92 4.34 -10.13
C PHE A 38 -10.51 5.43 -11.13
N ARG A 39 -10.69 5.16 -12.41
CA ARG A 39 -10.46 6.16 -13.45
C ARG A 39 -11.47 7.30 -13.34
N ALA A 40 -11.07 8.50 -13.71
CA ALA A 40 -11.98 9.64 -13.80
C ALA A 40 -13.16 9.34 -14.73
N GLY A 41 -14.37 9.77 -14.33
CA GLY A 41 -15.59 9.59 -15.09
C GLY A 41 -16.22 8.18 -15.01
N MET A 42 -15.76 7.31 -14.12
CA MET A 42 -16.50 6.08 -13.81
C MET A 42 -17.80 6.43 -13.09
N PRO A 43 -18.96 5.80 -13.47
CA PRO A 43 -20.22 6.01 -12.78
C PRO A 43 -20.13 5.61 -11.29
N GLU A 44 -20.76 6.38 -10.42
CA GLU A 44 -20.67 6.21 -8.96
C GLU A 44 -21.26 4.87 -8.51
N ASP A 45 -22.39 4.47 -9.08
CA ASP A 45 -23.02 3.18 -8.84
C ASP A 45 -22.10 1.99 -9.19
N MET A 46 -21.36 2.09 -10.28
CA MET A 46 -20.35 1.09 -10.66
C MET A 46 -19.16 1.05 -9.67
N MET A 47 -18.72 2.20 -9.19
CA MET A 47 -17.66 2.25 -8.17
C MET A 47 -18.12 1.60 -6.88
N ASP A 48 -19.34 1.89 -6.43
CA ASP A 48 -19.94 1.29 -5.23
C ASP A 48 -20.09 -0.23 -5.36
N ASP A 49 -20.54 -0.71 -6.50
CA ASP A 49 -20.66 -2.15 -6.77
C ASP A 49 -19.30 -2.86 -6.71
N ILE A 50 -18.25 -2.27 -7.28
CA ILE A 50 -16.89 -2.83 -7.23
C ILE A 50 -16.35 -2.82 -5.80
N VAL A 51 -16.51 -1.72 -5.05
CA VAL A 51 -16.07 -1.63 -3.65
C VAL A 51 -16.80 -2.69 -2.82
N ASN A 52 -18.11 -2.82 -2.96
CA ASN A 52 -18.91 -3.80 -2.23
C ASN A 52 -18.49 -5.25 -2.58
N ALA A 53 -18.19 -5.52 -3.84
CA ALA A 53 -17.72 -6.84 -4.27
C ALA A 53 -16.35 -7.17 -3.66
N LEU A 54 -15.40 -6.22 -3.67
CA LEU A 54 -14.09 -6.38 -3.07
C LEU A 54 -14.18 -6.61 -1.57
N LEU A 55 -14.99 -5.82 -0.86
CA LEU A 55 -15.14 -5.96 0.59
C LEU A 55 -15.80 -7.31 0.96
N LYS A 56 -16.79 -7.77 0.19
CA LYS A 56 -17.39 -9.09 0.36
C LYS A 56 -16.37 -10.21 0.10
N PHE A 57 -15.56 -10.08 -0.93
CA PHE A 57 -14.54 -11.06 -1.28
C PHE A 57 -13.53 -11.22 -0.14
N VAL A 58 -12.96 -10.12 0.36
CA VAL A 58 -11.95 -10.17 1.45
C VAL A 58 -12.54 -10.49 2.82
N ALA A 59 -13.87 -10.52 2.96
CA ALA A 59 -14.54 -11.01 4.17
C ALA A 59 -14.51 -12.55 4.26
N THR A 60 -14.21 -13.26 3.16
CA THR A 60 -14.10 -14.72 3.14
C THR A 60 -12.68 -15.20 3.42
N PRO A 61 -12.49 -16.39 4.04
CA PRO A 61 -11.17 -16.96 4.24
C PRO A 61 -10.38 -17.14 2.93
N ASP A 62 -11.03 -17.59 1.89
CA ASP A 62 -10.42 -17.81 0.56
C ASP A 62 -9.98 -16.49 -0.07
N GLY A 63 -10.80 -15.43 0.07
CA GLY A 63 -10.46 -14.09 -0.41
C GLY A 63 -9.27 -13.48 0.32
N GLN A 64 -9.20 -13.67 1.64
CA GLN A 64 -8.05 -13.23 2.44
C GLN A 64 -6.77 -13.96 2.05
N GLU A 65 -6.85 -15.26 1.85
CA GLU A 65 -5.70 -16.06 1.43
C GLU A 65 -5.24 -15.68 0.01
N ALA A 66 -6.16 -15.52 -0.95
CA ALA A 66 -5.83 -15.07 -2.30
C ALA A 66 -5.15 -13.70 -2.30
N LEU A 67 -5.68 -12.75 -1.52
CA LEU A 67 -5.10 -11.40 -1.40
C LEU A 67 -3.72 -11.45 -0.74
N TYR A 68 -3.54 -12.32 0.25
CA TYR A 68 -2.26 -12.50 0.92
C TYR A 68 -1.19 -13.09 -0.02
N GLN A 69 -1.53 -14.06 -0.84
CA GLN A 69 -0.61 -14.68 -1.79
C GLN A 69 -0.12 -13.71 -2.86
N ILE A 70 -0.95 -12.74 -3.26
CA ILE A 70 -0.61 -11.79 -4.33
C ILE A 70 0.07 -10.54 -3.76
N TYR A 71 -0.48 -9.97 -2.69
CA TYR A 71 -0.08 -8.66 -2.18
C TYR A 71 0.49 -8.68 -0.76
N SER A 72 0.52 -9.83 -0.10
CA SER A 72 0.91 -9.97 1.32
C SER A 72 0.05 -9.15 2.29
N VAL A 73 -1.20 -8.86 1.91
CA VAL A 73 -2.20 -8.18 2.77
C VAL A 73 -3.41 -9.09 2.96
N ARG A 74 -4.13 -8.92 4.08
CA ARG A 74 -5.25 -9.81 4.45
C ARG A 74 -6.62 -9.13 4.45
N GLY A 75 -6.68 -7.89 4.01
CA GLY A 75 -7.95 -7.16 3.97
C GLY A 75 -7.85 -5.86 3.21
N LEU A 76 -9.00 -5.29 2.96
CA LEU A 76 -9.18 -3.98 2.36
C LEU A 76 -10.04 -3.13 3.29
N THR A 77 -9.78 -1.84 3.32
CA THR A 77 -10.58 -0.88 4.07
C THR A 77 -10.89 0.33 3.18
N PRO A 78 -12.08 0.91 3.29
CA PRO A 78 -12.37 2.18 2.64
C PRO A 78 -11.35 3.25 3.06
N THR A 79 -10.93 4.06 2.12
CA THR A 79 -9.98 5.15 2.34
C THR A 79 -10.46 6.41 1.61
N LYS A 80 -9.91 7.54 1.99
CA LYS A 80 -10.16 8.85 1.36
C LYS A 80 -8.83 9.52 1.03
N ASP A 81 -8.85 10.49 0.15
CA ASP A 81 -7.67 11.20 -0.34
C ASP A 81 -6.80 11.78 0.79
N SER A 82 -7.43 12.34 1.83
CA SER A 82 -6.72 12.92 2.98
C SER A 82 -5.92 11.91 3.82
N ASP A 83 -6.18 10.62 3.72
CA ASP A 83 -5.42 9.59 4.43
C ASP A 83 -3.99 9.47 3.88
N TYR A 84 -3.74 10.03 2.69
CA TYR A 84 -2.44 10.07 2.01
C TYR A 84 -1.68 11.39 2.23
N ASP A 85 -2.21 12.32 3.04
CA ASP A 85 -1.55 13.61 3.29
C ASP A 85 -0.20 13.46 3.99
N VAL A 86 -0.09 12.46 4.88
CA VAL A 86 1.20 12.12 5.52
C VAL A 86 2.25 11.78 4.47
N LEU A 87 1.89 10.96 3.48
CA LEU A 87 2.82 10.60 2.39
C LEU A 87 3.18 11.82 1.54
N ARG A 88 2.23 12.68 1.22
CA ARG A 88 2.47 13.92 0.48
C ARG A 88 3.44 14.84 1.21
N GLU A 89 3.26 14.97 2.52
CA GLU A 89 4.16 15.78 3.35
C GLU A 89 5.57 15.19 3.41
N MET A 90 5.71 13.88 3.60
CA MET A 90 7.01 13.20 3.59
C MET A 90 7.74 13.41 2.26
N LEU A 91 7.05 13.28 1.13
CA LEU A 91 7.63 13.51 -0.20
C LEU A 91 8.06 14.96 -0.38
N ARG A 92 7.28 15.92 0.10
CA ARG A 92 7.64 17.35 0.08
C ARG A 92 8.90 17.63 0.90
N GLN A 93 9.03 17.02 2.07
CA GLN A 93 10.21 17.19 2.94
C GLN A 93 11.51 16.67 2.31
N ILE A 94 11.42 15.62 1.49
CA ILE A 94 12.59 15.08 0.77
C ILE A 94 12.78 15.74 -0.62
N GLY A 95 12.00 16.77 -0.95
CA GLY A 95 12.15 17.54 -2.18
C GLY A 95 11.60 16.87 -3.43
N VAL A 96 10.70 15.89 -3.29
CA VAL A 96 10.02 15.24 -4.41
C VAL A 96 8.78 16.05 -4.80
N ASP A 97 8.78 16.59 -6.03
CA ASP A 97 7.59 17.19 -6.64
C ASP A 97 6.78 16.10 -7.35
N LEU A 98 5.59 15.81 -6.83
CA LEU A 98 4.71 14.79 -7.38
C LEU A 98 4.20 15.15 -8.78
N GLU A 99 3.90 16.42 -9.04
CA GLU A 99 3.39 16.84 -10.35
C GLU A 99 4.46 16.70 -11.44
N GLU A 100 5.70 17.02 -11.11
CA GLU A 100 6.82 16.86 -12.03
C GLU A 100 7.11 15.37 -12.28
N SER A 101 7.10 14.56 -11.24
CA SER A 101 7.31 13.12 -11.32
C SER A 101 6.27 12.42 -12.19
N VAL A 102 4.98 12.80 -12.09
CA VAL A 102 3.90 12.27 -12.94
C VAL A 102 4.10 12.68 -14.40
N LYS A 103 4.44 13.94 -14.66
CA LYS A 103 4.70 14.45 -16.03
C LYS A 103 5.87 13.73 -16.72
N GLU A 104 6.91 13.37 -15.96
CA GLU A 104 8.04 12.61 -16.49
C GLU A 104 7.65 11.16 -16.85
N THR A 105 6.83 10.52 -16.01
CA THR A 105 6.34 9.17 -16.26
C THR A 105 5.47 9.10 -17.49
N ASP A 106 4.56 10.07 -17.68
CA ASP A 106 3.70 10.17 -18.86
C ASP A 106 4.49 10.36 -20.16
N LYS A 107 5.60 11.10 -20.12
CA LYS A 107 6.50 11.26 -21.28
C LYS A 107 7.22 9.97 -21.64
N LYS A 108 7.57 9.15 -20.67
CA LYS A 108 8.24 7.84 -20.89
C LYS A 108 7.29 6.77 -21.40
N SER A 109 6.01 6.82 -21.02
CA SER A 109 4.98 5.86 -21.44
C SER A 109 4.51 6.06 -22.89
N LYS A 110 4.75 7.23 -23.49
CA LYS A 110 4.36 7.57 -24.87
C LYS A 110 5.47 7.34 -25.91
N LYS A 111 6.56 6.73 -25.53
CA LYS A 111 7.66 6.28 -26.41
C LYS A 111 7.65 4.77 -26.56
#